data_be9e1e6c16a8cbd08ecad7594a769a49
#
_entry.id   be9e1e6c16a8cbd08ecad7594a769a49
#
_cell.length_a   1.000
_cell.length_b   1.000
_cell.length_c   1.000
_cell.angle_alpha   90.00
_cell.angle_beta   90.00
_cell.angle_gamma   90.00
#
_symmetry.space_group_name_H-M   'P 1'
#
loop_
_entity.id
_entity.type
_entity.pdbx_description
1 polymer ?
#
loop_
_entity_poly.entity_id
_entity_poly.type
_entity_poly.pdbx_seq_one_letter_code
_entity_poly.pdbx_strand_id
1 'polypeptide(L)'
;MAKKYDDLEDKDYKDESFEAEGQTINYKTSTVEPVEQDFINLNETNREFIDYCLGDADDLLKTLGDRNISNYTAKDLDELLFRWNNKKYDFKYFEEMQFVNAIGAAFGNYLNREFNTIWSVISDEYGTDYACISTSEFSYQLFPFSSAWKAIEQNREDSLNAIILIVRKNIEGNNDYKKDKN
;
A
#
# COMPACT_ATOMS: atom_id res chain seq x y z
N MET A 1 5.17 27.36 -2.37
CA MET A 1 5.49 26.91 -3.73
C MET A 1 5.66 25.41 -3.63
N ALA A 2 5.07 24.62 -4.52
CA ALA A 2 5.32 23.17 -4.56
C ALA A 2 6.81 22.91 -4.85
N LYS A 3 7.34 21.79 -4.37
CA LYS A 3 8.73 21.38 -4.53
C LYS A 3 8.79 20.01 -5.21
N LYS A 4 9.91 19.66 -5.83
CA LYS A 4 10.16 18.28 -6.24
C LYS A 4 10.25 17.38 -5.02
N TYR A 5 9.92 16.10 -5.19
CA TYR A 5 9.94 15.14 -4.08
C TYR A 5 11.30 15.07 -3.38
N ASP A 6 12.39 15.06 -4.15
CA ASP A 6 13.77 14.98 -3.63
C ASP A 6 14.24 16.27 -2.92
N ASP A 7 13.53 17.38 -3.12
CA ASP A 7 13.84 18.67 -2.50
C ASP A 7 13.04 18.91 -1.20
N LEU A 8 12.22 17.92 -0.77
CA LEU A 8 11.42 18.04 0.45
C LEU A 8 12.30 17.92 1.70
N GLU A 9 12.11 18.87 2.61
CA GLU A 9 12.71 18.87 3.95
C GLU A 9 11.61 18.63 5.00
N ASP A 10 11.99 18.29 6.23
CA ASP A 10 11.02 18.05 7.32
C ASP A 10 10.00 19.18 7.50
N LYS A 11 10.41 20.42 7.27
CA LYS A 11 9.53 21.60 7.33
C LYS A 11 8.44 21.67 6.24
N ASP A 12 8.58 20.90 5.17
CA ASP A 12 7.64 20.88 4.04
C ASP A 12 6.51 19.87 4.28
N TYR A 13 6.64 19.07 5.33
CA TYR A 13 5.60 18.13 5.76
C TYR A 13 4.69 18.78 6.81
N LYS A 14 3.41 18.44 6.74
CA LYS A 14 2.42 18.75 7.78
C LYS A 14 2.08 17.47 8.51
N ASP A 15 2.17 17.52 9.83
CA ASP A 15 1.65 16.44 10.67
C ASP A 15 0.13 16.53 10.74
N GLU A 16 -0.52 15.44 10.44
CA GLU A 16 -1.96 15.28 10.51
C GLU A 16 -2.33 14.06 11.32
N SER A 17 -3.51 14.07 11.91
CA SER A 17 -4.03 12.93 12.66
C SER A 17 -5.54 12.83 12.59
N PHE A 18 -6.05 11.63 12.84
CA PHE A 18 -7.48 11.38 13.01
C PHE A 18 -7.70 10.10 13.80
N GLU A 19 -8.90 9.99 14.40
CA GLU A 19 -9.31 8.79 15.12
C GLU A 19 -10.01 7.82 14.17
N ALA A 20 -9.57 6.56 14.17
CA ALA A 20 -10.21 5.47 13.44
C ALA A 20 -10.01 4.15 14.19
N GLU A 21 -11.04 3.34 14.23
CA GLU A 21 -11.03 2.00 14.87
C GLU A 21 -10.46 1.99 16.30
N GLY A 22 -10.67 3.09 17.06
CA GLY A 22 -10.25 3.25 18.45
C GLY A 22 -8.76 3.57 18.63
N GLN A 23 -8.08 3.99 17.58
CA GLN A 23 -6.68 4.41 17.59
C GLN A 23 -6.48 5.75 16.87
N THR A 24 -5.47 6.50 17.29
CA THR A 24 -5.06 7.74 16.61
C THR A 24 -4.12 7.41 15.48
N ILE A 25 -4.51 7.72 14.25
CA ILE A 25 -3.67 7.57 13.05
C ILE A 25 -2.93 8.88 12.81
N ASN A 26 -1.61 8.84 12.92
CA ASN A 26 -0.73 9.97 12.61
C ASN A 26 -0.10 9.77 11.24
N TYR A 27 -0.11 10.80 10.41
CA TYR A 27 0.51 10.75 9.08
C TYR A 27 1.04 12.14 8.69
N LYS A 28 1.92 12.15 7.70
CA LYS A 28 2.47 13.39 7.16
C LYS A 28 1.95 13.62 5.75
N THR A 29 1.63 14.86 5.43
CA THR A 29 1.27 15.30 4.08
C THR A 29 2.23 16.35 3.58
N SER A 30 2.46 16.39 2.29
CA SER A 30 3.22 17.44 1.61
C SER A 30 2.57 17.74 0.25
N THR A 31 2.89 18.91 -0.31
CA THR A 31 2.48 19.26 -1.67
C THR A 31 3.72 19.26 -2.55
N VAL A 32 3.73 18.35 -3.52
CA VAL A 32 4.82 18.20 -4.50
C VAL A 32 4.43 18.79 -5.85
N GLU A 33 5.42 19.15 -6.65
CA GLU A 33 5.21 19.48 -8.06
C GLU A 33 4.69 18.22 -8.79
N PRO A 34 3.71 18.38 -9.70
CA PRO A 34 3.30 17.27 -10.54
C PRO A 34 4.48 16.70 -11.33
N VAL A 35 4.62 15.40 -11.32
CA VAL A 35 5.61 14.66 -12.10
C VAL A 35 4.89 14.06 -13.31
N GLU A 36 5.51 14.14 -14.48
CA GLU A 36 5.02 13.45 -15.67
C GLU A 36 5.15 11.94 -15.47
N GLN A 37 4.06 11.22 -15.64
CA GLN A 37 3.98 9.78 -15.38
C GLN A 37 3.40 9.05 -16.58
N ASP A 38 4.07 7.99 -16.99
CA ASP A 38 3.57 7.03 -17.96
C ASP A 38 2.82 5.90 -17.24
N PHE A 39 1.55 5.73 -17.60
CA PHE A 39 0.69 4.66 -17.09
C PHE A 39 0.67 3.51 -18.08
N ILE A 40 1.27 2.39 -17.70
CA ILE A 40 1.47 1.23 -18.55
C ILE A 40 0.57 0.08 -18.07
N ASN A 41 -0.26 -0.43 -18.98
CA ASN A 41 -1.06 -1.63 -18.68
C ASN A 41 -0.15 -2.83 -18.41
N LEU A 42 -0.55 -3.68 -17.46
CA LEU A 42 0.17 -4.93 -17.19
C LEU A 42 0.24 -5.78 -18.45
N ASN A 43 1.45 -6.19 -18.82
CA ASN A 43 1.69 -7.25 -19.78
C ASN A 43 1.58 -8.64 -19.11
N GLU A 44 1.76 -9.70 -19.86
CA GLU A 44 1.67 -11.09 -19.36
C GLU A 44 2.71 -11.35 -18.26
N THR A 45 3.96 -10.96 -18.50
CA THR A 45 5.07 -11.15 -17.52
C THR A 45 4.78 -10.42 -16.19
N ASN A 46 4.21 -9.21 -16.23
CA ASN A 46 3.84 -8.49 -15.02
C ASN A 46 2.76 -9.25 -14.22
N ARG A 47 1.76 -9.80 -14.92
CA ARG A 47 0.69 -10.58 -14.29
C ARG A 47 1.22 -11.88 -13.69
N GLU A 48 2.03 -12.62 -14.43
CA GLU A 48 2.68 -13.83 -13.94
C GLU A 48 3.52 -13.56 -12.69
N PHE A 49 4.25 -12.43 -12.65
CA PHE A 49 5.00 -12.02 -11.47
C PHE A 49 4.08 -11.77 -10.26
N ILE A 50 3.00 -11.00 -10.46
CA ILE A 50 2.03 -10.73 -9.38
C ILE A 50 1.39 -12.03 -8.91
N ASP A 51 0.98 -12.91 -9.82
CA ASP A 51 0.35 -14.20 -9.49
C ASP A 51 1.29 -15.11 -8.73
N TYR A 52 2.58 -15.14 -9.10
CA TYR A 52 3.61 -15.86 -8.36
C TYR A 52 3.73 -15.33 -6.92
N CYS A 53 3.83 -14.00 -6.76
CA CYS A 53 3.91 -13.37 -5.44
C CYS A 53 2.64 -13.61 -4.60
N LEU A 54 1.45 -13.69 -5.23
CA LEU A 54 0.20 -14.03 -4.54
C LEU A 54 0.18 -15.48 -4.08
N GLY A 55 0.83 -16.41 -4.79
CA GLY A 55 1.04 -17.78 -4.34
C GLY A 55 1.86 -17.83 -3.05
N ASP A 56 2.99 -17.12 -3.02
CA ASP A 56 3.81 -16.99 -1.83
C ASP A 56 3.05 -16.33 -0.66
N ALA A 57 2.24 -15.31 -0.96
CA ALA A 57 1.40 -14.64 0.03
C ALA A 57 0.33 -15.57 0.63
N ASP A 58 -0.27 -16.43 -0.16
CA ASP A 58 -1.23 -17.42 0.31
C ASP A 58 -0.61 -18.39 1.32
N ASP A 59 0.62 -18.82 1.07
CA ASP A 59 1.36 -19.68 2.00
C ASP A 59 1.74 -18.94 3.29
N LEU A 60 2.12 -17.67 3.21
CA LEU A 60 2.35 -16.83 4.39
C LEU A 60 1.08 -16.65 5.21
N LEU A 61 -0.05 -16.33 4.58
CA LEU A 61 -1.34 -16.12 5.24
C LEU A 61 -1.82 -17.37 5.97
N LYS A 62 -1.62 -18.58 5.42
CA LYS A 62 -1.94 -19.84 6.09
C LYS A 62 -1.21 -20.03 7.43
N THR A 63 -0.07 -19.36 7.62
CA THR A 63 0.62 -19.39 8.92
C THR A 63 -0.16 -18.66 10.04
N LEU A 64 -1.15 -17.86 9.67
CA LEU A 64 -2.07 -17.19 10.59
C LEU A 64 -3.33 -18.02 10.90
N GLY A 65 -3.36 -19.30 10.57
CA GLY A 65 -4.50 -20.20 10.76
C GLY A 65 -5.42 -20.23 9.54
N ASP A 66 -6.70 -19.91 9.70
CA ASP A 66 -7.69 -20.00 8.62
C ASP A 66 -7.63 -18.84 7.59
N ARG A 67 -6.50 -18.13 7.50
CA ARG A 67 -6.27 -17.07 6.51
C ARG A 67 -5.72 -17.64 5.22
N ASN A 68 -6.16 -17.04 4.12
CA ASN A 68 -5.67 -17.31 2.77
C ASN A 68 -5.93 -16.09 1.88
N ILE A 69 -5.49 -16.14 0.63
CA ILE A 69 -5.59 -15.01 -0.31
C ILE A 69 -7.02 -14.53 -0.60
N SER A 70 -8.05 -15.29 -0.24
CA SER A 70 -9.46 -14.93 -0.43
C SER A 70 -10.11 -14.30 0.81
N ASN A 71 -9.54 -14.44 2.01
CA ASN A 71 -10.20 -14.07 3.27
C ASN A 71 -9.28 -13.37 4.29
N TYR A 72 -8.34 -12.58 3.83
CA TYR A 72 -7.43 -11.80 4.70
C TYR A 72 -7.79 -10.31 4.72
N THR A 73 -7.19 -9.60 5.67
CA THR A 73 -7.29 -8.15 5.87
C THR A 73 -5.92 -7.49 5.86
N ALA A 74 -5.86 -6.15 5.81
CA ALA A 74 -4.60 -5.43 5.96
C ALA A 74 -3.92 -5.68 7.33
N LYS A 75 -4.71 -5.90 8.39
CA LYS A 75 -4.18 -6.28 9.72
C LYS A 75 -3.50 -7.64 9.73
N ASP A 76 -3.97 -8.59 8.93
CA ASP A 76 -3.31 -9.89 8.78
C ASP A 76 -1.93 -9.72 8.11
N LEU A 77 -1.81 -8.79 7.16
CA LEU A 77 -0.52 -8.46 6.54
C LEU A 77 0.42 -7.75 7.53
N ASP A 78 -0.11 -6.82 8.34
CA ASP A 78 0.67 -6.17 9.40
C ASP A 78 1.14 -7.18 10.45
N GLU A 79 0.33 -8.18 10.80
CA GLU A 79 0.74 -9.28 11.69
C GLU A 79 1.89 -10.11 11.10
N LEU A 80 1.87 -10.37 9.77
CA LEU A 80 2.99 -11.05 9.10
C LEU A 80 4.26 -10.19 9.12
N LEU A 81 4.15 -8.88 8.86
CA LEU A 81 5.26 -7.93 8.96
C LEU A 81 5.84 -7.89 10.38
N PHE A 82 4.96 -7.83 11.39
CA PHE A 82 5.36 -7.85 12.79
C PHE A 82 6.12 -9.13 13.16
N ARG A 83 5.63 -10.30 12.72
CA ARG A 83 6.30 -11.59 12.94
C ARG A 83 7.66 -11.66 12.25
N TRP A 84 7.76 -11.15 11.02
CA TRP A 84 9.01 -11.08 10.28
C TRP A 84 10.04 -10.23 11.04
N ASN A 85 9.68 -9.00 11.37
CA ASN A 85 10.56 -8.04 12.04
C ASN A 85 11.01 -8.53 13.43
N ASN A 86 10.13 -9.20 14.17
CA ASN A 86 10.42 -9.69 15.52
C ASN A 86 10.96 -11.13 15.55
N LYS A 87 11.18 -11.75 14.40
CA LYS A 87 11.63 -13.16 14.29
C LYS A 87 10.77 -14.12 15.12
N LYS A 88 9.49 -13.80 15.32
CA LYS A 88 8.56 -14.65 16.07
C LYS A 88 8.16 -15.91 15.31
N TYR A 89 8.40 -15.94 14.00
CA TYR A 89 8.19 -17.07 13.12
C TYR A 89 9.47 -17.37 12.36
N ASP A 90 9.78 -18.63 12.21
CA ASP A 90 10.88 -19.10 11.36
C ASP A 90 10.39 -19.15 9.90
N PHE A 91 10.48 -18.00 9.20
CA PHE A 91 10.21 -17.90 7.76
C PHE A 91 11.39 -18.39 6.91
N LYS A 92 12.10 -19.41 7.38
CA LYS A 92 13.36 -19.91 6.80
C LYS A 92 13.31 -20.32 5.32
N TYR A 93 12.11 -20.43 4.75
CA TYR A 93 11.89 -20.74 3.34
C TYR A 93 11.72 -19.49 2.48
N PHE A 94 11.67 -18.30 3.08
CA PHE A 94 11.53 -17.05 2.38
C PHE A 94 12.79 -16.20 2.53
N GLU A 95 13.29 -15.72 1.40
CA GLU A 95 14.23 -14.61 1.39
C GLU A 95 13.49 -13.29 1.60
N GLU A 96 14.19 -12.26 2.12
CA GLU A 96 13.56 -10.96 2.44
C GLU A 96 12.82 -10.37 1.24
N MET A 97 13.44 -10.35 0.05
CA MET A 97 12.79 -9.81 -1.15
C MET A 97 11.56 -10.61 -1.55
N GLN A 98 11.58 -11.93 -1.41
CA GLN A 98 10.43 -12.80 -1.68
C GLN A 98 9.30 -12.50 -0.70
N PHE A 99 9.61 -12.35 0.59
CA PHE A 99 8.63 -11.96 1.61
C PHE A 99 8.02 -10.59 1.31
N VAL A 100 8.85 -9.57 1.04
CA VAL A 100 8.38 -8.22 0.66
C VAL A 100 7.44 -8.26 -0.53
N ASN A 101 7.83 -8.99 -1.58
CA ASN A 101 7.03 -9.10 -2.79
C ASN A 101 5.70 -9.80 -2.53
N ALA A 102 5.68 -10.85 -1.72
CA ALA A 102 4.45 -11.54 -1.32
C ALA A 102 3.49 -10.58 -0.58
N ILE A 103 4.00 -9.86 0.43
CA ILE A 103 3.20 -8.87 1.17
C ILE A 103 2.72 -7.73 0.25
N GLY A 104 3.59 -7.22 -0.62
CA GLY A 104 3.23 -6.17 -1.58
C GLY A 104 2.13 -6.60 -2.54
N ALA A 105 2.25 -7.80 -3.12
CA ALA A 105 1.23 -8.35 -4.02
C ALA A 105 -0.12 -8.57 -3.30
N ALA A 106 -0.10 -9.15 -2.08
CA ALA A 106 -1.29 -9.29 -1.26
C ALA A 106 -1.91 -7.93 -0.93
N PHE A 107 -1.10 -6.95 -0.53
CA PHE A 107 -1.62 -5.61 -0.23
C PHE A 107 -2.29 -4.97 -1.45
N GLY A 108 -1.68 -5.04 -2.63
CA GLY A 108 -2.30 -4.56 -3.86
C GLY A 108 -3.59 -5.31 -4.25
N ASN A 109 -3.62 -6.64 -4.07
CA ASN A 109 -4.83 -7.43 -4.28
C ASN A 109 -5.94 -7.03 -3.29
N TYR A 110 -5.58 -6.73 -2.03
CA TYR A 110 -6.51 -6.19 -1.05
C TYR A 110 -7.08 -4.83 -1.50
N LEU A 111 -6.23 -3.91 -1.98
CA LEU A 111 -6.64 -2.61 -2.49
C LEU A 111 -7.61 -2.73 -3.66
N ASN A 112 -7.33 -3.61 -4.62
CA ASN A 112 -8.20 -3.84 -5.78
C ASN A 112 -9.57 -4.35 -5.35
N ARG A 113 -9.62 -5.22 -4.35
CA ARG A 113 -10.88 -5.78 -3.83
C ARG A 113 -11.71 -4.77 -3.06
N GLU A 114 -11.08 -3.97 -2.18
CA GLU A 114 -11.78 -3.09 -1.23
C GLU A 114 -12.09 -1.71 -1.81
N PHE A 115 -11.27 -1.21 -2.72
CA PHE A 115 -11.32 0.17 -3.20
C PHE A 115 -11.54 0.29 -4.71
N ASN A 116 -11.80 -0.82 -5.39
CA ASN A 116 -12.01 -0.85 -6.83
C ASN A 116 -10.86 -0.17 -7.60
N THR A 117 -9.64 -0.48 -7.19
CA THR A 117 -8.43 -0.10 -7.93
C THR A 117 -8.07 -1.16 -8.95
N ILE A 118 -7.19 -0.82 -9.87
CA ILE A 118 -6.59 -1.76 -10.82
C ILE A 118 -5.08 -1.67 -10.76
N TRP A 119 -4.42 -2.79 -11.02
CA TRP A 119 -2.97 -2.82 -11.19
C TRP A 119 -2.54 -2.10 -12.46
N SER A 120 -1.47 -1.31 -12.34
CA SER A 120 -0.75 -0.67 -13.44
C SER A 120 0.75 -0.68 -13.15
N VAL A 121 1.55 -0.42 -14.15
CA VAL A 121 2.96 -0.03 -13.97
C VAL A 121 3.04 1.47 -14.22
N ILE A 122 3.65 2.20 -13.30
CA ILE A 122 3.90 3.63 -13.43
C ILE A 122 5.40 3.83 -13.63
N SER A 123 5.76 4.63 -14.63
CA SER A 123 7.13 5.04 -14.88
C SER A 123 7.22 6.56 -14.87
N ASP A 124 8.19 7.10 -14.13
CA ASP A 124 8.46 8.53 -14.03
C ASP A 124 9.96 8.80 -13.84
N GLU A 125 10.33 10.05 -13.55
CA GLU A 125 11.73 10.44 -13.33
C GLU A 125 12.39 9.73 -12.13
N TYR A 126 11.63 9.12 -11.21
CA TYR A 126 12.14 8.38 -10.05
C TYR A 126 12.27 6.87 -10.31
N GLY A 127 11.74 6.38 -11.43
CA GLY A 127 11.83 4.97 -11.80
C GLY A 127 10.52 4.36 -12.26
N THR A 128 10.45 3.04 -12.12
CA THR A 128 9.29 2.25 -12.53
C THR A 128 8.84 1.36 -11.37
N ASP A 129 7.55 1.41 -11.02
CA ASP A 129 6.98 0.61 -9.95
C ASP A 129 5.56 0.12 -10.29
N TYR A 130 5.13 -0.94 -9.61
CA TYR A 130 3.76 -1.41 -9.66
C TYR A 130 2.86 -0.56 -8.78
N ALA A 131 1.74 -0.14 -9.32
CA ALA A 131 0.77 0.70 -8.62
C ALA A 131 -0.64 0.11 -8.69
N CYS A 132 -1.43 0.40 -7.67
CA CYS A 132 -2.88 0.26 -7.67
C CYS A 132 -3.50 1.63 -7.91
N ILE A 133 -4.19 1.80 -9.05
CA ILE A 133 -4.78 3.06 -9.49
C ILE A 133 -6.28 3.03 -9.27
N SER A 134 -6.83 4.08 -8.66
CA SER A 134 -8.27 4.24 -8.51
C SER A 134 -8.97 4.35 -9.87
N THR A 135 -10.05 3.60 -10.04
CA THR A 135 -10.96 3.71 -11.19
C THR A 135 -12.11 4.69 -10.94
N SER A 136 -12.16 5.31 -9.77
CA SER A 136 -13.17 6.29 -9.39
C SER A 136 -12.83 7.71 -9.88
N GLU A 137 -13.78 8.64 -9.75
CA GLU A 137 -13.55 10.07 -10.05
C GLU A 137 -12.46 10.72 -9.18
N PHE A 138 -12.11 10.12 -8.04
CA PHE A 138 -10.97 10.50 -7.23
C PHE A 138 -9.77 9.72 -7.69
N SER A 139 -8.87 10.41 -8.39
CA SER A 139 -7.62 9.83 -8.80
C SER A 139 -6.68 9.75 -7.60
N TYR A 140 -6.33 8.54 -7.19
CA TYR A 140 -5.22 8.25 -6.28
C TYR A 140 -4.48 7.03 -6.76
N GLN A 141 -3.23 6.96 -6.39
CA GLN A 141 -2.36 5.84 -6.70
C GLN A 141 -1.65 5.38 -5.42
N LEU A 142 -1.48 4.10 -5.30
CA LEU A 142 -0.79 3.46 -4.18
C LEU A 142 0.24 2.50 -4.74
N PHE A 143 1.39 2.42 -4.09
CA PHE A 143 2.52 1.58 -4.49
C PHE A 143 2.70 0.43 -3.49
N PRO A 144 2.03 -0.72 -3.70
CA PRO A 144 1.95 -1.78 -2.70
C PRO A 144 3.31 -2.41 -2.37
N PHE A 145 4.16 -2.64 -3.36
CA PHE A 145 5.49 -3.22 -3.16
C PHE A 145 6.40 -2.26 -2.39
N SER A 146 6.43 -0.99 -2.78
CA SER A 146 7.16 0.06 -2.07
C SER A 146 6.62 0.27 -0.64
N SER A 147 5.31 0.13 -0.42
CA SER A 147 4.72 0.22 0.92
C SER A 147 5.17 -0.94 1.82
N ALA A 148 5.17 -2.18 1.30
CA ALA A 148 5.67 -3.35 2.02
C ALA A 148 7.16 -3.23 2.34
N TRP A 149 7.96 -2.78 1.38
CA TRP A 149 9.39 -2.55 1.56
C TRP A 149 9.65 -1.54 2.69
N LYS A 150 9.00 -0.38 2.64
CA LYS A 150 9.15 0.67 3.67
C LYS A 150 8.69 0.20 5.06
N ALA A 151 7.66 -0.63 5.14
CA ALA A 151 7.21 -1.19 6.40
C ALA A 151 8.28 -2.07 7.06
N ILE A 152 8.98 -2.88 6.29
CA ILE A 152 10.09 -3.72 6.77
C ILE A 152 11.32 -2.87 7.12
N GLU A 153 11.78 -2.02 6.19
CA GLU A 153 12.97 -1.18 6.37
C GLU A 153 12.86 -0.29 7.61
N GLN A 154 11.67 0.26 7.87
CA GLN A 154 11.42 1.16 8.99
C GLN A 154 10.91 0.46 10.24
N ASN A 155 10.82 -0.88 10.22
CA ASN A 155 10.31 -1.70 11.31
C ASN A 155 8.96 -1.16 11.87
N ARG A 156 8.04 -0.80 10.96
CA ARG A 156 6.75 -0.23 11.33
C ARG A 156 5.72 -1.32 11.57
N GLU A 157 5.01 -1.20 12.66
CA GLU A 157 3.82 -1.98 12.97
C GLU A 157 2.57 -1.23 12.45
N ASP A 158 1.51 -1.96 12.08
CA ASP A 158 0.22 -1.43 11.62
C ASP A 158 0.28 -0.46 10.42
N SER A 159 1.34 -0.52 9.61
CA SER A 159 1.59 0.45 8.55
C SER A 159 0.65 0.30 7.37
N LEU A 160 0.33 -0.93 6.95
CA LEU A 160 -0.55 -1.19 5.82
C LEU A 160 -2.01 -0.89 6.19
N ASN A 161 -2.43 -1.26 7.41
CA ASN A 161 -3.75 -0.90 7.91
C ASN A 161 -3.92 0.61 8.05
N ALA A 162 -2.89 1.34 8.49
CA ALA A 162 -2.93 2.80 8.55
C ALA A 162 -3.15 3.43 7.17
N ILE A 163 -2.49 2.93 6.12
CA ILE A 163 -2.73 3.37 4.73
C ILE A 163 -4.21 3.17 4.35
N ILE A 164 -4.78 2.01 4.67
CA ILE A 164 -6.20 1.72 4.41
C ILE A 164 -7.12 2.74 5.09
N LEU A 165 -6.86 3.06 6.36
CA LEU A 165 -7.66 4.03 7.11
C LEU A 165 -7.55 5.44 6.53
N ILE A 166 -6.36 5.85 6.08
CA ILE A 166 -6.14 7.13 5.40
C ILE A 166 -6.92 7.18 4.07
N VAL A 167 -6.86 6.12 3.27
CA VAL A 167 -7.59 6.03 1.99
C VAL A 167 -9.10 6.14 2.24
N ARG A 168 -9.65 5.40 3.20
CA ARG A 168 -11.08 5.48 3.56
C ARG A 168 -11.48 6.89 3.96
N LYS A 169 -10.73 7.52 4.87
CA LYS A 169 -10.97 8.89 5.30
C LYS A 169 -11.02 9.87 4.11
N ASN A 170 -10.08 9.74 3.17
CA ASN A 170 -10.02 10.63 2.01
C ASN A 170 -11.20 10.42 1.06
N ILE A 171 -11.64 9.16 0.85
CA ILE A 171 -12.82 8.86 0.04
C ILE A 171 -14.09 9.40 0.69
N GLU A 172 -14.27 9.22 2.00
CA GLU A 172 -15.43 9.72 2.75
C GLU A 172 -15.48 11.24 2.75
N GLY A 173 -14.39 11.92 3.07
CA GLY A 173 -14.33 13.39 3.05
C GLY A 173 -14.63 13.99 1.68
N ASN A 174 -14.24 13.35 0.61
CA ASN A 174 -14.58 13.78 -0.76
C ASN A 174 -16.05 13.54 -1.12
N ASN A 175 -16.67 12.48 -0.60
CA ASN A 175 -18.10 12.22 -0.81
C ASN A 175 -18.99 13.25 -0.08
N ASP A 176 -18.60 13.69 1.10
CA ASP A 176 -19.32 14.71 1.86
C ASP A 176 -19.22 16.08 1.19
N TYR A 177 -18.07 16.46 0.65
CA TYR A 177 -17.89 17.69 -0.12
C TYR A 177 -18.78 17.78 -1.36
N LYS A 178 -19.12 16.65 -1.99
CA LYS A 178 -20.06 16.61 -3.14
C LYS A 178 -21.52 16.75 -2.71
N LYS A 179 -21.91 16.25 -1.53
CA LYS A 179 -23.28 16.38 -1.02
C LYS A 179 -23.63 17.83 -0.69
N ASP A 180 -22.65 18.61 -0.22
CA ASP A 180 -22.85 20.03 0.14
C ASP A 180 -22.93 20.96 -1.09
N LYS A 181 -22.64 20.46 -2.30
CA LYS A 181 -22.71 21.24 -3.56
C LYS A 181 -23.92 20.96 -4.44
N ASN A 182 -24.76 20.00 -4.08
CA ASN A 182 -26.02 19.67 -4.77
C ASN A 182 -27.22 20.09 -3.91
#